data_dc3d2baf6000a33a2af76701c13355da
#
_entry.id   dc3d2baf6000a33a2af76701c13355da
#
_cell.length_a   1.000
_cell.length_b   1.000
_cell.length_c   1.000
_cell.angle_alpha   90.00
_cell.angle_beta   90.00
_cell.angle_gamma   90.00
#
_symmetry.space_group_name_H-M   'P 1'
#
loop_
_entity.id
_entity.type
_entity.pdbx_description
1 polymer ?
#
loop_
_entity_poly.entity_id
_entity_poly.type
_entity_poly.pdbx_seq_one_letter_code
_entity_poly.pdbx_strand_id
1 'polypeptide(L)'
;MIIIGAGLGGLSTGCYAQMNGYRTHILEMHELPGGCCTAWDRGDFTFDCCISWLLGNGPGNEMHRIWLELGALQGKQMRHFDVFNIVRGRDGRAVYFYSDPDRLERHLLELSPADARLIRDFCAGLRAFRKCLAVYPFLKPVGLMGRFERWRMLASFLPYVNVIRKSITTLMTDYSARFKDPLLREAFNFILYEKHAAFPVLPFYFQLASHANLSAGVPEGGSLGLAKSIEQRYRRLGGEVTYDAKVEEVLVENDRAVGVRLSDGREFRSDIVVSACDGHTTTMRFLGGRYLNDNYRRLYTSTIDEPGMIFPGYVMLFLGLRRAFPQSEPCTTHLLDQALAAKLTGLRHASVNVQFRSRHYPELSPEATTVVYATYFSDTAPWRALNEGRPEQNTRRHRGRKVHTLPLRHGRDYYAAKHQVRDALVTFLDERYPGLRDAIAVRDLSTPLTQVRYTGNYDGTVLGWQPFVEGGETMEEEIKKNGPTLPGLANFYLSGVWATTGGLIRAAAAGRHVVQFICRDDGREFTADVDDSAPPPTHVIIPITDGPVRHEG
;
A
#
# COMPACT_ATOMS: atom_id res chain seq x y z
N MET A 1 -15.49 3.17 -22.70
CA MET A 1 -15.15 3.57 -21.31
C MET A 1 -13.73 4.09 -21.29
N ILE A 2 -13.49 5.27 -20.69
CA ILE A 2 -12.16 5.80 -20.41
C ILE A 2 -11.86 5.60 -18.92
N ILE A 3 -10.62 5.15 -18.62
CA ILE A 3 -10.13 4.97 -17.26
C ILE A 3 -8.91 5.86 -17.06
N ILE A 4 -8.93 6.70 -16.03
CA ILE A 4 -7.85 7.62 -15.70
C ILE A 4 -6.90 6.95 -14.69
N GLY A 5 -5.66 6.68 -15.12
CA GLY A 5 -4.59 6.08 -14.31
C GLY A 5 -4.47 4.56 -14.49
N ALA A 6 -3.21 4.09 -14.72
CA ALA A 6 -2.84 2.67 -14.81
C ALA A 6 -2.30 2.12 -13.48
N GLY A 7 -2.71 2.66 -12.33
CA GLY A 7 -2.51 2.03 -11.03
C GLY A 7 -3.31 0.74 -10.92
N LEU A 8 -3.12 -0.05 -9.84
CA LEU A 8 -3.80 -1.33 -9.68
C LEU A 8 -5.33 -1.21 -9.77
N GLY A 9 -5.92 -0.12 -9.28
CA GLY A 9 -7.36 0.14 -9.40
C GLY A 9 -7.81 0.31 -10.84
N GLY A 10 -7.06 1.08 -11.65
CA GLY A 10 -7.39 1.31 -13.06
C GLY A 10 -7.17 0.07 -13.93
N LEU A 11 -6.06 -0.64 -13.74
CA LEU A 11 -5.80 -1.91 -14.43
C LEU A 11 -6.86 -2.96 -14.11
N SER A 12 -7.24 -3.08 -12.83
CA SER A 12 -8.30 -3.98 -12.39
C SER A 12 -9.66 -3.59 -13.00
N THR A 13 -10.02 -2.29 -12.95
CA THR A 13 -11.24 -1.78 -13.61
C THR A 13 -11.26 -2.16 -15.09
N GLY A 14 -10.13 -1.96 -15.78
CA GLY A 14 -9.99 -2.31 -17.19
C GLY A 14 -10.21 -3.79 -17.46
N CYS A 15 -9.56 -4.68 -16.68
CA CYS A 15 -9.74 -6.13 -16.83
C CYS A 15 -11.20 -6.54 -16.67
N TYR A 16 -11.84 -6.13 -15.56
CA TYR A 16 -13.24 -6.52 -15.31
C TYR A 16 -14.21 -5.88 -16.31
N ALA A 17 -13.97 -4.64 -16.74
CA ALA A 17 -14.81 -4.02 -17.77
C ALA A 17 -14.70 -4.76 -19.11
N GLN A 18 -13.51 -5.18 -19.53
CA GLN A 18 -13.32 -6.00 -20.73
C GLN A 18 -14.03 -7.37 -20.62
N MET A 19 -13.92 -8.06 -19.47
CA MET A 19 -14.64 -9.32 -19.22
C MET A 19 -16.16 -9.16 -19.35
N ASN A 20 -16.69 -7.95 -19.12
CA ASN A 20 -18.11 -7.63 -19.20
C ASN A 20 -18.51 -6.94 -20.52
N GLY A 21 -17.66 -6.99 -21.55
CA GLY A 21 -17.96 -6.53 -22.90
C GLY A 21 -17.88 -5.01 -23.13
N TYR A 22 -17.25 -4.27 -22.22
CA TYR A 22 -16.96 -2.84 -22.41
C TYR A 22 -15.64 -2.67 -23.17
N ARG A 23 -15.64 -1.85 -24.19
CA ARG A 23 -14.39 -1.38 -24.82
C ARG A 23 -13.77 -0.34 -23.89
N THR A 24 -12.52 -0.53 -23.47
CA THR A 24 -11.85 0.30 -22.48
C THR A 24 -10.52 0.84 -22.98
N HIS A 25 -10.19 2.06 -22.55
CA HIS A 25 -8.93 2.73 -22.83
C HIS A 25 -8.41 3.36 -21.53
N ILE A 26 -7.26 2.91 -21.04
CA ILE A 26 -6.58 3.49 -19.89
C ILE A 26 -5.63 4.60 -20.35
N LEU A 27 -5.71 5.76 -19.68
CA LEU A 27 -4.82 6.91 -19.90
C LEU A 27 -3.93 7.08 -18.66
N GLU A 28 -2.61 6.92 -18.83
CA GLU A 28 -1.63 6.97 -17.74
C GLU A 28 -0.64 8.12 -17.97
N MET A 29 -0.40 8.92 -16.93
CA MET A 29 0.50 10.07 -17.02
C MET A 29 1.99 9.69 -17.05
N HIS A 30 2.33 8.51 -16.53
CA HIS A 30 3.69 7.98 -16.48
C HIS A 30 4.00 7.07 -17.69
N GLU A 31 5.24 6.59 -17.79
CA GLU A 31 5.69 5.66 -18.84
C GLU A 31 5.55 4.18 -18.45
N LEU A 32 5.11 3.89 -17.22
CA LEU A 32 4.99 2.55 -16.63
C LEU A 32 3.65 2.35 -15.92
N PRO A 33 3.12 1.12 -15.89
CA PRO A 33 1.93 0.79 -15.10
C PRO A 33 2.26 0.67 -13.61
N GLY A 34 1.22 0.63 -12.78
CA GLY A 34 1.28 0.27 -11.38
C GLY A 34 1.02 1.42 -10.40
N GLY A 35 1.23 2.66 -10.81
CA GLY A 35 1.13 3.81 -9.92
C GLY A 35 2.16 3.71 -8.77
N CYS A 36 1.70 3.57 -7.50
CA CYS A 36 2.60 3.32 -6.36
C CYS A 36 3.22 1.91 -6.37
N CYS A 37 2.61 0.95 -7.07
CA CYS A 37 3.09 -0.43 -7.19
C CYS A 37 4.13 -0.52 -8.32
N THR A 38 5.33 -0.02 -8.09
CA THR A 38 6.36 0.18 -9.11
C THR A 38 7.77 -0.15 -8.62
N ALA A 39 8.71 -0.22 -9.56
CA ALA A 39 10.14 -0.35 -9.33
C ALA A 39 10.91 0.46 -10.39
N TRP A 40 12.17 0.78 -10.10
CA TRP A 40 13.05 1.48 -11.04
C TRP A 40 14.51 1.06 -10.88
N ASP A 41 15.29 1.21 -11.95
CA ASP A 41 16.68 0.83 -11.97
C ASP A 41 17.63 2.00 -11.60
N ARG A 42 18.72 1.66 -10.93
CA ARG A 42 19.87 2.51 -10.69
C ARG A 42 21.16 1.71 -10.92
N GLY A 43 21.80 1.91 -12.08
CA GLY A 43 22.86 1.02 -12.52
C GLY A 43 22.33 -0.41 -12.66
N ASP A 44 23.01 -1.35 -12.02
CA ASP A 44 22.64 -2.77 -12.08
C ASP A 44 21.61 -3.19 -11.01
N PHE A 45 21.12 -2.26 -10.20
CA PHE A 45 20.20 -2.53 -9.09
C PHE A 45 18.77 -2.08 -9.41
N THR A 46 17.80 -2.93 -9.13
CA THR A 46 16.39 -2.59 -9.19
C THR A 46 15.86 -2.26 -7.79
N PHE A 47 15.29 -1.08 -7.63
CA PHE A 47 14.64 -0.64 -6.39
C PHE A 47 13.13 -0.84 -6.48
N ASP A 48 12.62 -1.84 -5.77
CA ASP A 48 11.19 -2.14 -5.63
C ASP A 48 10.63 -1.51 -4.35
N CYS A 49 9.79 -0.50 -4.47
CA CYS A 49 9.42 0.35 -3.34
C CYS A 49 8.10 -0.01 -2.64
N CYS A 50 7.29 -0.96 -3.17
CA CYS A 50 5.91 -1.08 -2.72
C CYS A 50 5.64 -2.36 -1.93
N ILE A 51 5.79 -3.55 -2.54
CA ILE A 51 5.32 -4.78 -1.91
C ILE A 51 6.31 -5.26 -0.84
N SER A 52 5.94 -5.11 0.43
CA SER A 52 6.58 -5.82 1.54
C SER A 52 5.82 -7.10 1.91
N TRP A 53 4.55 -7.17 1.55
CA TRP A 53 3.66 -8.34 1.57
C TRP A 53 2.49 -8.12 0.61
N LEU A 54 1.94 -9.17 0.04
CA LEU A 54 0.75 -9.13 -0.82
C LEU A 54 -0.38 -9.92 -0.18
N LEU A 55 -1.36 -9.24 0.41
CA LEU A 55 -2.52 -9.88 1.02
C LEU A 55 -3.35 -10.64 -0.03
N GLY A 56 -3.81 -11.82 0.33
CA GLY A 56 -4.66 -12.65 -0.53
C GLY A 56 -3.90 -13.49 -1.56
N ASN A 57 -2.56 -13.57 -1.51
CA ASN A 57 -1.80 -14.34 -2.48
C ASN A 57 -1.82 -15.87 -2.25
N GLY A 58 -2.38 -16.34 -1.15
CA GLY A 58 -2.59 -17.76 -0.86
C GLY A 58 -4.06 -18.18 -0.98
N PRO A 59 -4.34 -19.48 -1.21
CA PRO A 59 -5.70 -20.00 -1.38
C PRO A 59 -6.55 -19.91 -0.10
N GLY A 60 -7.85 -20.20 -0.23
CA GLY A 60 -8.76 -20.31 0.91
C GLY A 60 -9.43 -19.00 1.35
N ASN A 61 -9.33 -17.94 0.55
CA ASN A 61 -10.01 -16.67 0.79
C ASN A 61 -10.41 -16.00 -0.54
N GLU A 62 -11.39 -15.10 -0.50
CA GLU A 62 -11.90 -14.42 -1.70
C GLU A 62 -10.89 -13.46 -2.35
N MET A 63 -9.93 -12.93 -1.60
CA MET A 63 -8.88 -12.05 -2.12
C MET A 63 -8.00 -12.79 -3.14
N HIS A 64 -7.71 -14.07 -2.89
CA HIS A 64 -6.93 -14.91 -3.80
C HIS A 64 -7.58 -14.99 -5.17
N ARG A 65 -8.91 -15.15 -5.20
CA ARG A 65 -9.66 -15.20 -6.45
C ARG A 65 -9.52 -13.92 -7.28
N ILE A 66 -9.55 -12.74 -6.64
CA ILE A 66 -9.34 -11.45 -7.33
C ILE A 66 -7.98 -11.44 -8.05
N TRP A 67 -6.91 -11.87 -7.37
CA TRP A 67 -5.59 -11.92 -7.99
C TRP A 67 -5.51 -12.90 -9.16
N LEU A 68 -6.19 -14.05 -9.06
CA LEU A 68 -6.26 -15.02 -10.15
C LEU A 68 -7.08 -14.51 -11.34
N GLU A 69 -8.21 -13.83 -11.10
CA GLU A 69 -9.02 -13.19 -12.14
C GLU A 69 -8.21 -12.14 -12.93
N LEU A 70 -7.33 -11.42 -12.23
CA LEU A 70 -6.46 -10.40 -12.81
C LEU A 70 -5.17 -10.93 -13.47
N GLY A 71 -4.91 -12.23 -13.44
CA GLY A 71 -3.66 -12.78 -13.97
C GLY A 71 -2.41 -12.33 -13.22
N ALA A 72 -2.56 -11.97 -11.95
CA ALA A 72 -1.50 -11.33 -11.17
C ALA A 72 -0.49 -12.33 -10.59
N LEU A 73 -0.92 -13.56 -10.28
CA LEU A 73 -0.13 -14.55 -9.53
C LEU A 73 0.31 -15.75 -10.37
N GLN A 74 -0.33 -16.02 -11.49
CA GLN A 74 -0.07 -17.19 -12.32
C GLN A 74 1.39 -17.24 -12.77
N GLY A 75 1.98 -18.44 -12.70
CA GLY A 75 3.36 -18.69 -13.08
C GLY A 75 4.40 -18.14 -12.13
N LYS A 76 4.01 -17.56 -11.00
CA LYS A 76 4.93 -16.92 -10.03
C LYS A 76 5.15 -17.76 -8.78
N GLN A 77 6.34 -17.64 -8.20
CA GLN A 77 6.63 -18.12 -6.86
C GLN A 77 6.23 -17.06 -5.81
N MET A 78 5.48 -17.48 -4.80
CA MET A 78 5.16 -16.67 -3.61
C MET A 78 6.11 -17.04 -2.48
N ARG A 79 6.88 -16.07 -1.98
CA ARG A 79 7.83 -16.24 -0.88
C ARG A 79 7.20 -15.76 0.42
N HIS A 80 7.17 -16.64 1.43
CA HIS A 80 6.64 -16.37 2.76
C HIS A 80 7.77 -16.42 3.77
N PHE A 81 7.77 -15.51 4.74
CA PHE A 81 8.73 -15.51 5.84
C PHE A 81 8.03 -16.00 7.10
N ASP A 82 8.73 -16.79 7.91
CA ASP A 82 8.23 -17.32 9.19
C ASP A 82 8.21 -16.25 10.31
N VAL A 83 8.91 -15.11 10.09
CA VAL A 83 8.82 -13.90 10.92
C VAL A 83 8.31 -12.76 10.06
N PHE A 84 7.25 -12.10 10.49
CA PHE A 84 6.68 -10.96 9.80
C PHE A 84 7.52 -9.69 10.00
N ASN A 85 7.84 -9.37 11.25
CA ASN A 85 8.64 -8.20 11.63
C ASN A 85 9.45 -8.50 12.89
N ILE A 86 10.61 -7.90 13.01
CA ILE A 86 11.43 -7.92 14.22
C ILE A 86 11.47 -6.49 14.75
N VAL A 87 11.07 -6.27 16.00
CA VAL A 87 11.17 -4.95 16.62
C VAL A 87 12.33 -4.95 17.61
N ARG A 88 13.36 -4.15 17.32
CA ARG A 88 14.55 -3.98 18.19
C ARG A 88 14.40 -2.77 19.07
N GLY A 89 14.44 -3.00 20.38
CA GLY A 89 14.47 -1.96 21.39
C GLY A 89 15.80 -1.22 21.47
N ARG A 90 15.79 -0.08 22.17
CA ARG A 90 17.00 0.71 22.45
C ARG A 90 17.97 0.01 23.41
N ASP A 91 17.45 -0.94 24.16
CA ASP A 91 18.20 -1.80 25.11
C ASP A 91 18.86 -3.03 24.43
N GLY A 92 18.77 -3.14 23.11
CA GLY A 92 19.32 -4.25 22.32
C GLY A 92 18.46 -5.50 22.27
N ARG A 93 17.42 -5.64 23.12
CA ARG A 93 16.46 -6.75 23.04
C ARG A 93 15.63 -6.65 21.76
N ALA A 94 15.10 -7.79 21.32
CA ALA A 94 14.26 -7.87 20.13
C ALA A 94 12.98 -8.67 20.36
N VAL A 95 11.88 -8.25 19.77
CA VAL A 95 10.62 -8.98 19.70
C VAL A 95 10.45 -9.49 18.28
N TYR A 96 10.38 -10.81 18.13
CA TYR A 96 10.13 -11.48 16.84
C TYR A 96 8.62 -11.73 16.71
N PHE A 97 7.98 -11.07 15.78
CA PHE A 97 6.57 -11.33 15.45
C PHE A 97 6.49 -12.49 14.45
N TYR A 98 6.57 -13.71 15.01
CA TYR A 98 6.43 -14.95 14.24
C TYR A 98 5.07 -15.05 13.58
N SER A 99 5.03 -15.60 12.37
CA SER A 99 3.79 -15.87 11.64
C SER A 99 2.98 -16.98 12.33
N ASP A 100 3.65 -17.99 12.90
CA ASP A 100 3.00 -19.05 13.68
C ASP A 100 2.60 -18.55 15.08
N PRO A 101 1.29 -18.59 15.45
CA PRO A 101 0.82 -18.09 16.73
C PRO A 101 1.37 -18.82 17.95
N ASP A 102 1.73 -20.11 17.82
CA ASP A 102 2.22 -20.90 18.95
C ASP A 102 3.70 -20.60 19.21
N ARG A 103 4.47 -20.39 18.14
CA ARG A 103 5.84 -19.91 18.24
C ARG A 103 5.90 -18.47 18.76
N LEU A 104 4.98 -17.59 18.29
CA LEU A 104 4.84 -16.23 18.81
C LEU A 104 4.54 -16.23 20.31
N GLU A 105 3.59 -17.05 20.76
CA GLU A 105 3.23 -17.13 22.18
C GLU A 105 4.41 -17.57 23.06
N ARG A 106 5.14 -18.63 22.67
CA ARG A 106 6.33 -19.09 23.40
C ARG A 106 7.38 -17.99 23.50
N HIS A 107 7.73 -17.34 22.39
CA HIS A 107 8.70 -16.25 22.36
C HIS A 107 8.32 -15.08 23.27
N LEU A 108 7.07 -14.63 23.22
CA LEU A 108 6.61 -13.53 24.06
C LEU A 108 6.56 -13.90 25.55
N LEU A 109 6.23 -15.15 25.89
CA LEU A 109 6.25 -15.64 27.26
C LEU A 109 7.67 -15.75 27.82
N GLU A 110 8.67 -16.10 27.00
CA GLU A 110 10.09 -16.09 27.37
C GLU A 110 10.58 -14.66 27.65
N LEU A 111 10.16 -13.68 26.84
CA LEU A 111 10.52 -12.27 27.03
C LEU A 111 9.87 -11.65 28.27
N SER A 112 8.61 -11.97 28.55
CA SER A 112 7.86 -11.41 29.67
C SER A 112 6.87 -12.41 30.27
N PRO A 113 7.31 -13.29 31.19
CA PRO A 113 6.42 -14.18 31.94
C PRO A 113 5.37 -13.40 32.76
N ALA A 114 5.69 -12.19 33.19
CA ALA A 114 4.81 -11.31 33.96
C ALA A 114 3.56 -10.85 33.18
N ASP A 115 3.59 -10.92 31.84
CA ASP A 115 2.51 -10.53 30.92
C ASP A 115 1.76 -11.75 30.34
N ALA A 116 1.97 -12.95 30.90
CA ALA A 116 1.48 -14.22 30.36
C ALA A 116 -0.02 -14.21 30.01
N ARG A 117 -0.86 -13.58 30.85
CA ARG A 117 -2.30 -13.51 30.58
C ARG A 117 -2.61 -12.71 29.31
N LEU A 118 -1.97 -11.56 29.14
CA LEU A 118 -2.18 -10.66 27.99
C LEU A 118 -1.65 -11.28 26.70
N ILE A 119 -0.48 -11.94 26.78
CA ILE A 119 0.15 -12.66 25.66
C ILE A 119 -0.76 -13.78 25.17
N ARG A 120 -1.25 -14.65 26.08
CA ARG A 120 -2.16 -15.74 25.72
C ARG A 120 -3.48 -15.23 25.14
N ASP A 121 -4.03 -14.14 25.68
CA ASP A 121 -5.23 -13.50 25.15
C ASP A 121 -5.02 -13.01 23.71
N PHE A 122 -3.89 -12.36 23.41
CA PHE A 122 -3.55 -11.92 22.05
C PHE A 122 -3.41 -13.10 21.08
N CYS A 123 -2.65 -14.12 21.45
CA CYS A 123 -2.41 -15.29 20.58
C CYS A 123 -3.67 -16.14 20.38
N ALA A 124 -4.54 -16.24 21.39
CA ALA A 124 -5.85 -16.88 21.26
C ALA A 124 -6.75 -16.13 20.26
N GLY A 125 -6.77 -14.79 20.32
CA GLY A 125 -7.46 -13.95 19.35
C GLY A 125 -6.93 -14.15 17.93
N LEU A 126 -5.61 -14.21 17.76
CA LEU A 126 -4.96 -14.46 16.48
C LEU A 126 -5.33 -15.84 15.91
N ARG A 127 -5.32 -16.91 16.74
CA ARG A 127 -5.75 -18.26 16.32
C ARG A 127 -7.21 -18.30 15.85
N ALA A 128 -8.09 -17.59 16.54
CA ALA A 128 -9.50 -17.47 16.15
C ALA A 128 -9.63 -16.71 14.83
N PHE A 129 -8.88 -15.61 14.68
CA PHE A 129 -8.96 -14.75 13.50
C PHE A 129 -8.40 -15.41 12.23
N ARG A 130 -7.43 -16.32 12.34
CA ARG A 130 -6.97 -17.15 11.20
C ARG A 130 -8.11 -17.87 10.47
N LYS A 131 -9.09 -18.40 11.24
CA LYS A 131 -10.28 -19.07 10.67
C LYS A 131 -11.28 -18.06 10.11
N CYS A 132 -11.38 -16.87 10.71
CA CYS A 132 -12.25 -15.79 10.26
C CYS A 132 -11.90 -15.29 8.84
N LEU A 133 -10.62 -15.28 8.46
CA LEU A 133 -10.18 -14.83 7.13
C LEU A 133 -10.82 -15.59 5.98
N ALA A 134 -11.12 -16.87 6.15
CA ALA A 134 -11.74 -17.70 5.11
C ALA A 134 -13.18 -17.27 4.75
N VAL A 135 -13.85 -16.57 5.67
CA VAL A 135 -15.24 -16.11 5.48
C VAL A 135 -15.35 -14.61 5.22
N TYR A 136 -14.22 -13.91 5.11
CA TYR A 136 -14.22 -12.47 4.91
C TYR A 136 -14.59 -12.11 3.46
N PRO A 137 -15.70 -11.37 3.22
CA PRO A 137 -16.19 -11.10 1.86
C PRO A 137 -15.36 -10.01 1.18
N PHE A 138 -14.91 -10.29 -0.03
CA PHE A 138 -14.16 -9.37 -0.88
C PHE A 138 -14.71 -9.26 -2.30
N LEU A 139 -15.41 -10.31 -2.78
CA LEU A 139 -15.82 -10.39 -4.19
C LEU A 139 -16.99 -9.47 -4.54
N LYS A 140 -17.86 -9.15 -3.57
CA LYS A 140 -19.05 -8.35 -3.83
C LYS A 140 -19.22 -7.26 -2.78
N PRO A 141 -19.39 -5.99 -3.17
CA PRO A 141 -19.64 -4.93 -2.20
C PRO A 141 -20.99 -5.13 -1.51
N VAL A 142 -21.03 -4.82 -0.22
CA VAL A 142 -22.25 -5.01 0.60
C VAL A 142 -23.45 -4.26 0.01
N GLY A 143 -23.23 -3.10 -0.65
CA GLY A 143 -24.28 -2.33 -1.32
C GLY A 143 -25.00 -3.09 -2.44
N LEU A 144 -24.34 -4.07 -3.06
CA LEU A 144 -24.89 -4.91 -4.12
C LEU A 144 -25.40 -6.28 -3.65
N MET A 145 -25.17 -6.63 -2.37
CA MET A 145 -25.64 -7.90 -1.81
C MET A 145 -27.14 -7.88 -1.59
N GLY A 146 -27.82 -8.96 -2.00
CA GLY A 146 -29.20 -9.23 -1.68
C GLY A 146 -29.41 -9.50 -0.17
N ARG A 147 -30.67 -9.48 0.30
CA ARG A 147 -31.01 -9.71 1.73
C ARG A 147 -30.49 -11.07 2.23
N PHE A 148 -30.62 -12.12 1.43
CA PHE A 148 -30.17 -13.47 1.77
C PHE A 148 -28.63 -13.55 1.82
N GLU A 149 -27.91 -12.93 0.88
CA GLU A 149 -26.44 -12.86 0.88
C GLU A 149 -25.91 -12.15 2.12
N ARG A 150 -26.52 -11.01 2.50
CA ARG A 150 -26.17 -10.28 3.73
C ARG A 150 -26.41 -11.12 4.97
N TRP A 151 -27.56 -11.81 5.03
CA TRP A 151 -27.85 -12.72 6.16
C TRP A 151 -26.83 -13.85 6.25
N ARG A 152 -26.48 -14.50 5.13
CA ARG A 152 -25.47 -15.56 5.08
C ARG A 152 -24.11 -15.05 5.51
N MET A 153 -23.70 -13.87 5.03
CA MET A 153 -22.46 -13.20 5.45
C MET A 153 -22.43 -12.98 6.97
N LEU A 154 -23.49 -12.37 7.53
CA LEU A 154 -23.59 -12.13 8.98
C LEU A 154 -23.55 -13.43 9.77
N ALA A 155 -24.25 -14.47 9.33
CA ALA A 155 -24.25 -15.79 9.96
C ALA A 155 -22.85 -16.43 9.96
N SER A 156 -22.05 -16.25 8.90
CA SER A 156 -20.68 -16.77 8.83
C SER A 156 -19.72 -16.13 9.85
N PHE A 157 -20.04 -14.91 10.32
CA PHE A 157 -19.25 -14.22 11.35
C PHE A 157 -19.67 -14.56 12.79
N LEU A 158 -20.83 -15.22 13.01
CA LEU A 158 -21.30 -15.53 14.36
C LEU A 158 -20.27 -16.23 15.26
N PRO A 159 -19.49 -17.23 14.79
CA PRO A 159 -18.47 -17.87 15.61
C PRO A 159 -17.34 -16.92 16.04
N TYR A 160 -17.15 -15.81 15.33
CA TYR A 160 -16.04 -14.88 15.51
C TYR A 160 -16.47 -13.53 16.10
N VAL A 161 -17.77 -13.35 16.41
CA VAL A 161 -18.33 -12.05 16.82
C VAL A 161 -17.61 -11.46 18.04
N ASN A 162 -17.22 -12.29 19.02
CA ASN A 162 -16.54 -11.82 20.23
C ASN A 162 -15.12 -11.33 19.93
N VAL A 163 -14.35 -12.06 19.11
CA VAL A 163 -12.99 -11.65 18.74
C VAL A 163 -13.02 -10.40 17.85
N ILE A 164 -13.95 -10.34 16.91
CA ILE A 164 -14.13 -9.18 16.03
C ILE A 164 -14.50 -7.95 16.87
N ARG A 165 -15.56 -8.04 17.71
CA ARG A 165 -16.01 -6.93 18.56
C ARG A 165 -14.87 -6.42 19.44
N LYS A 166 -14.16 -7.30 20.14
CA LYS A 166 -13.06 -6.92 21.02
C LYS A 166 -11.92 -6.28 20.25
N SER A 167 -11.57 -6.82 19.10
CA SER A 167 -10.44 -6.32 18.30
C SER A 167 -10.73 -5.02 17.56
N ILE A 168 -12.00 -4.71 17.22
CA ILE A 168 -12.37 -3.46 16.55
C ILE A 168 -12.59 -2.30 17.54
N THR A 169 -12.94 -2.60 18.79
CA THR A 169 -13.19 -1.57 19.81
C THR A 169 -12.00 -1.24 20.69
N THR A 170 -10.91 -2.01 20.61
CA THR A 170 -9.70 -1.79 21.40
C THR A 170 -8.60 -1.25 20.51
N LEU A 171 -8.12 -0.04 20.74
CA LEU A 171 -6.95 0.50 20.03
C LEU A 171 -5.70 -0.31 20.39
N MET A 172 -4.78 -0.47 19.42
CA MET A 172 -3.50 -1.16 19.68
C MET A 172 -2.66 -0.41 20.72
N THR A 173 -2.71 0.90 20.73
CA THR A 173 -2.04 1.74 21.75
C THR A 173 -2.55 1.42 23.16
N ASP A 174 -3.85 1.25 23.36
CA ASP A 174 -4.46 0.92 24.65
C ASP A 174 -4.17 -0.53 25.03
N TYR A 175 -4.18 -1.42 24.03
CA TYR A 175 -3.82 -2.83 24.25
C TYR A 175 -2.36 -2.94 24.71
N SER A 176 -1.44 -2.31 23.99
CA SER A 176 0.00 -2.35 24.27
C SER A 176 0.37 -1.69 25.60
N ALA A 177 -0.32 -0.62 26.00
CA ALA A 177 -0.11 0.04 27.29
C ALA A 177 -0.32 -0.87 28.51
N ARG A 178 -1.03 -1.99 28.35
CA ARG A 178 -1.29 -2.96 29.42
C ARG A 178 -0.11 -3.88 29.71
N PHE A 179 0.89 -3.97 28.81
CA PHE A 179 2.10 -4.76 29.07
C PHE A 179 2.93 -4.13 30.19
N LYS A 180 3.44 -4.99 31.06
CA LYS A 180 4.38 -4.61 32.12
C LYS A 180 5.79 -4.39 31.57
N ASP A 181 6.20 -5.29 30.65
CA ASP A 181 7.51 -5.17 30.00
C ASP A 181 7.54 -3.95 29.06
N PRO A 182 8.50 -3.02 29.25
CA PRO A 182 8.59 -1.80 28.46
C PRO A 182 8.82 -2.06 26.98
N LEU A 183 9.60 -3.10 26.61
CA LEU A 183 9.84 -3.47 25.22
C LEU A 183 8.58 -3.96 24.55
N LEU A 184 7.81 -4.86 25.18
CA LEU A 184 6.53 -5.34 24.62
C LEU A 184 5.52 -4.22 24.47
N ARG A 185 5.44 -3.31 25.46
CA ARG A 185 4.58 -2.12 25.41
C ARG A 185 4.86 -1.24 24.18
N GLU A 186 6.13 -1.08 23.83
CA GLU A 186 6.53 -0.29 22.67
C GLU A 186 6.42 -1.11 21.38
N ALA A 187 6.92 -2.34 21.33
CA ALA A 187 7.01 -3.18 20.15
C ALA A 187 5.66 -3.51 19.51
N PHE A 188 4.60 -3.72 20.31
CA PHE A 188 3.27 -4.02 19.78
C PHE A 188 2.71 -2.88 18.93
N ASN A 189 3.11 -1.63 19.15
CA ASN A 189 2.72 -0.51 18.30
C ASN A 189 3.39 -0.55 16.92
N PHE A 190 4.48 -1.30 16.74
CA PHE A 190 5.26 -1.36 15.51
C PHE A 190 5.16 -2.70 14.78
N ILE A 191 4.18 -3.55 15.11
CA ILE A 191 3.94 -4.82 14.39
C ILE A 191 3.84 -4.56 12.88
N LEU A 192 3.10 -3.53 12.46
CA LEU A 192 2.93 -3.15 11.05
C LEU A 192 4.04 -2.16 10.58
N TYR A 193 5.28 -2.35 11.05
CA TYR A 193 6.49 -1.58 10.72
C TYR A 193 6.52 -0.16 11.32
N GLU A 194 5.37 0.48 11.42
CA GLU A 194 5.19 1.84 11.92
C GLU A 194 4.03 1.90 12.92
N LYS A 195 4.01 2.94 13.76
CA LYS A 195 2.95 3.17 14.72
C LYS A 195 1.73 3.79 14.04
N HIS A 196 0.60 3.09 14.13
CA HIS A 196 -0.70 3.55 13.66
C HIS A 196 -1.59 3.87 14.88
N ALA A 197 -1.55 5.12 15.36
CA ALA A 197 -2.18 5.50 16.62
C ALA A 197 -3.69 5.25 16.68
N ALA A 198 -4.39 5.43 15.55
CA ALA A 198 -5.84 5.22 15.46
C ALA A 198 -6.26 3.77 15.12
N PHE A 199 -5.30 2.84 14.95
CA PHE A 199 -5.66 1.49 14.56
C PHE A 199 -6.12 0.66 15.77
N PRO A 200 -7.31 0.02 15.67
CA PRO A 200 -7.69 -1.02 16.61
C PRO A 200 -6.80 -2.27 16.44
N VAL A 201 -6.96 -3.26 17.29
CA VAL A 201 -6.22 -4.54 17.22
C VAL A 201 -6.53 -5.34 15.95
N LEU A 202 -7.69 -5.13 15.34
CA LEU A 202 -8.19 -5.89 14.18
C LEU A 202 -7.22 -5.95 12.99
N PRO A 203 -6.65 -4.84 12.46
CA PRO A 203 -5.68 -4.88 11.35
C PRO A 203 -4.45 -5.72 11.65
N PHE A 204 -4.00 -5.74 12.91
CA PHE A 204 -2.83 -6.53 13.34
C PHE A 204 -3.16 -8.02 13.31
N TYR A 205 -4.34 -8.42 13.79
CA TYR A 205 -4.81 -9.80 13.64
C TYR A 205 -4.97 -10.19 12.17
N PHE A 206 -5.56 -9.32 11.35
CA PHE A 206 -5.74 -9.56 9.92
C PHE A 206 -4.40 -9.84 9.24
N GLN A 207 -3.41 -9.01 9.51
CA GLN A 207 -2.08 -9.12 8.93
C GLN A 207 -1.35 -10.40 9.38
N LEU A 208 -1.22 -10.62 10.69
CA LEU A 208 -0.53 -11.79 11.23
C LEU A 208 -1.24 -13.10 10.84
N ALA A 209 -2.58 -13.12 10.85
CA ALA A 209 -3.36 -14.27 10.41
C ALA A 209 -3.17 -14.57 8.91
N SER A 210 -3.04 -13.53 8.07
CA SER A 210 -2.76 -13.71 6.65
C SER A 210 -1.37 -14.33 6.42
N HIS A 211 -0.35 -13.91 7.17
CA HIS A 211 0.96 -14.56 7.15
C HIS A 211 0.90 -16.01 7.64
N ALA A 212 0.22 -16.25 8.76
CA ALA A 212 0.04 -17.60 9.31
C ALA A 212 -0.70 -18.57 8.36
N ASN A 213 -1.53 -18.03 7.45
CA ASN A 213 -2.26 -18.79 6.45
C ASN A 213 -1.54 -18.82 5.08
N LEU A 214 -0.28 -18.42 5.00
CA LEU A 214 0.49 -18.30 3.75
C LEU A 214 -0.24 -17.48 2.67
N SER A 215 -0.90 -16.40 3.09
CA SER A 215 -1.72 -15.53 2.24
C SER A 215 -1.24 -14.07 2.28
N ALA A 216 0.03 -13.85 2.63
CA ALA A 216 0.66 -12.54 2.66
C ALA A 216 2.16 -12.61 2.33
N GLY A 217 2.54 -13.46 1.37
CA GLY A 217 3.92 -13.54 0.86
C GLY A 217 4.24 -12.44 -0.14
N VAL A 218 5.46 -12.45 -0.67
CA VAL A 218 5.89 -11.55 -1.73
C VAL A 218 5.95 -12.30 -3.07
N PRO A 219 5.43 -11.71 -4.16
CA PRO A 219 5.43 -12.36 -5.47
C PRO A 219 6.79 -12.21 -6.15
N GLU A 220 7.22 -13.24 -6.84
CA GLU A 220 8.34 -13.16 -7.78
C GLU A 220 8.14 -12.03 -8.79
N GLY A 221 9.23 -11.30 -9.11
CA GLY A 221 9.22 -10.13 -10.00
C GLY A 221 8.76 -8.84 -9.34
N GLY A 222 8.40 -8.87 -8.06
CA GLY A 222 8.12 -7.69 -7.24
C GLY A 222 6.91 -6.88 -7.68
N SER A 223 6.91 -5.61 -7.29
CA SER A 223 5.78 -4.69 -7.47
C SER A 223 5.50 -4.38 -8.95
N LEU A 224 6.53 -4.00 -9.70
CA LEU A 224 6.35 -3.69 -11.13
C LEU A 224 6.01 -4.97 -11.92
N GLY A 225 6.57 -6.13 -11.55
CA GLY A 225 6.24 -7.41 -12.14
C GLY A 225 4.77 -7.79 -11.93
N LEU A 226 4.21 -7.53 -10.74
CA LEU A 226 2.78 -7.71 -10.47
C LEU A 226 1.91 -6.80 -11.36
N ALA A 227 2.23 -5.51 -11.42
CA ALA A 227 1.49 -4.54 -12.22
C ALA A 227 1.52 -4.89 -13.72
N LYS A 228 2.70 -5.28 -14.24
CA LYS A 228 2.86 -5.72 -15.64
C LYS A 228 2.07 -6.99 -15.96
N SER A 229 1.95 -7.94 -15.02
CA SER A 229 1.12 -9.14 -15.22
C SER A 229 -0.35 -8.78 -15.40
N ILE A 230 -0.87 -7.86 -14.57
CA ILE A 230 -2.25 -7.37 -14.69
C ILE A 230 -2.45 -6.60 -16.00
N GLU A 231 -1.49 -5.74 -16.37
CA GLU A 231 -1.53 -5.05 -17.66
C GLU A 231 -1.54 -6.03 -18.85
N GLN A 232 -0.72 -7.07 -18.81
CA GLN A 232 -0.72 -8.12 -19.85
C GLN A 232 -2.07 -8.83 -19.94
N ARG A 233 -2.70 -9.16 -18.80
CA ARG A 233 -4.06 -9.69 -18.76
C ARG A 233 -5.04 -8.72 -19.40
N TYR A 234 -5.00 -7.45 -19.01
CA TYR A 234 -5.84 -6.39 -19.57
C TYR A 234 -5.73 -6.30 -21.11
N ARG A 235 -4.50 -6.32 -21.63
CA ARG A 235 -4.25 -6.28 -23.08
C ARG A 235 -4.74 -7.55 -23.81
N ARG A 236 -4.56 -8.73 -23.20
CA ARG A 236 -5.11 -9.99 -23.75
C ARG A 236 -6.63 -9.97 -23.84
N LEU A 237 -7.29 -9.30 -22.91
CA LEU A 237 -8.75 -9.09 -22.92
C LEU A 237 -9.20 -8.05 -23.97
N GLY A 238 -8.28 -7.39 -24.68
CA GLY A 238 -8.58 -6.40 -25.72
C GLY A 238 -8.51 -4.95 -25.25
N GLY A 239 -8.01 -4.69 -24.04
CA GLY A 239 -7.87 -3.33 -23.50
C GLY A 239 -6.67 -2.55 -24.06
N GLU A 240 -6.79 -1.23 -24.11
CA GLU A 240 -5.76 -0.31 -24.61
C GLU A 240 -5.21 0.56 -23.47
N VAL A 241 -3.88 0.79 -23.46
CA VAL A 241 -3.20 1.73 -22.56
C VAL A 241 -2.41 2.75 -23.37
N THR A 242 -2.64 4.03 -23.10
CA THR A 242 -1.80 5.13 -23.58
C THR A 242 -1.02 5.73 -22.41
N TYR A 243 0.31 5.62 -22.48
CA TYR A 243 1.25 6.23 -21.56
C TYR A 243 1.58 7.66 -21.98
N ASP A 244 2.23 8.43 -21.09
CA ASP A 244 2.51 9.86 -21.28
C ASP A 244 1.23 10.67 -21.62
N ALA A 245 0.09 10.25 -21.04
CA ALA A 245 -1.25 10.78 -21.29
C ALA A 245 -1.83 11.36 -19.99
N LYS A 246 -1.32 12.52 -19.56
CA LYS A 246 -1.78 13.18 -18.34
C LYS A 246 -3.14 13.83 -18.55
N VAL A 247 -4.16 13.33 -17.89
CA VAL A 247 -5.49 13.96 -17.84
C VAL A 247 -5.43 15.22 -16.98
N GLU A 248 -6.07 16.30 -17.43
CA GLU A 248 -6.22 17.55 -16.69
C GLU A 248 -7.68 17.92 -16.41
N GLU A 249 -8.61 17.41 -17.21
CA GLU A 249 -10.04 17.74 -17.08
C GLU A 249 -10.92 16.55 -17.44
N VAL A 250 -12.04 16.40 -16.74
CA VAL A 250 -13.16 15.55 -17.13
C VAL A 250 -14.16 16.43 -17.89
N LEU A 251 -14.43 16.06 -19.14
CA LEU A 251 -15.40 16.76 -19.98
C LEU A 251 -16.82 16.39 -19.55
N VAL A 252 -17.62 17.41 -19.25
CA VAL A 252 -19.00 17.23 -18.77
C VAL A 252 -19.95 18.04 -19.64
N GLU A 253 -21.00 17.38 -20.13
CA GLU A 253 -22.10 17.97 -20.89
C GLU A 253 -23.43 17.54 -20.27
N ASN A 254 -24.31 18.51 -19.95
CA ASN A 254 -25.62 18.25 -19.31
C ASN A 254 -25.51 17.30 -18.08
N ASP A 255 -24.60 17.62 -17.15
CA ASP A 255 -24.32 16.84 -15.93
C ASP A 255 -23.96 15.36 -16.18
N ARG A 256 -23.39 15.07 -17.34
CA ARG A 256 -22.90 13.75 -17.74
C ARG A 256 -21.43 13.83 -18.13
N ALA A 257 -20.62 12.93 -17.62
CA ALA A 257 -19.24 12.77 -18.08
C ALA A 257 -19.24 12.18 -19.48
N VAL A 258 -18.57 12.87 -20.42
CA VAL A 258 -18.54 12.51 -21.86
C VAL A 258 -17.12 12.30 -22.39
N GLY A 259 -16.11 12.35 -21.53
CA GLY A 259 -14.72 12.14 -21.89
C GLY A 259 -13.75 12.88 -21.00
N VAL A 260 -12.52 13.00 -21.46
CA VAL A 260 -11.42 13.69 -20.76
C VAL A 260 -10.59 14.53 -21.72
N ARG A 261 -9.94 15.59 -21.19
CA ARG A 261 -8.91 16.38 -21.88
C ARG A 261 -7.56 16.15 -21.23
N LEU A 262 -6.56 15.92 -22.06
CA LEU A 262 -5.16 15.81 -21.64
C LEU A 262 -4.48 17.18 -21.53
N SER A 263 -3.36 17.21 -20.82
CA SER A 263 -2.52 18.41 -20.66
C SER A 263 -1.89 18.95 -21.95
N ASP A 264 -1.87 18.15 -23.02
CA ASP A 264 -1.43 18.54 -24.35
C ASP A 264 -2.56 19.00 -25.27
N GLY A 265 -3.80 19.07 -24.75
CA GLY A 265 -5.00 19.51 -25.44
C GLY A 265 -5.76 18.42 -26.20
N ARG A 266 -5.23 17.19 -26.32
CA ARG A 266 -5.98 16.06 -26.90
C ARG A 266 -7.22 15.76 -26.07
N GLU A 267 -8.32 15.44 -26.73
CA GLU A 267 -9.56 15.00 -26.10
C GLU A 267 -9.89 13.55 -26.47
N PHE A 268 -10.40 12.82 -25.51
CA PHE A 268 -10.90 11.47 -25.67
C PHE A 268 -12.36 11.44 -25.23
N ARG A 269 -13.26 11.07 -26.12
CA ARG A 269 -14.70 10.96 -25.86
C ARG A 269 -15.10 9.54 -25.46
N SER A 270 -16.05 9.41 -24.53
CA SER A 270 -16.54 8.13 -24.04
C SER A 270 -17.87 8.26 -23.32
N ASP A 271 -18.67 7.20 -23.35
CA ASP A 271 -19.95 7.13 -22.63
C ASP A 271 -19.78 6.98 -21.11
N ILE A 272 -18.66 6.47 -20.64
CA ILE A 272 -18.36 6.24 -19.23
C ILE A 272 -16.92 6.68 -18.95
N VAL A 273 -16.72 7.41 -17.85
CA VAL A 273 -15.41 7.79 -17.33
C VAL A 273 -15.22 7.22 -15.93
N VAL A 274 -14.10 6.53 -15.70
CA VAL A 274 -13.72 6.04 -14.37
C VAL A 274 -12.41 6.71 -13.95
N SER A 275 -12.40 7.39 -12.80
CA SER A 275 -11.15 7.89 -12.21
C SER A 275 -10.59 6.89 -11.21
N ALA A 276 -9.41 6.37 -11.48
CA ALA A 276 -8.64 5.50 -10.61
C ALA A 276 -7.36 6.16 -10.06
N CYS A 277 -7.32 7.49 -10.09
CA CYS A 277 -6.22 8.29 -9.59
C CYS A 277 -6.56 8.97 -8.26
N ASP A 278 -5.76 9.94 -7.86
CA ASP A 278 -5.93 10.70 -6.62
C ASP A 278 -7.33 11.34 -6.51
N GLY A 279 -8.00 11.12 -5.37
CA GLY A 279 -9.38 11.58 -5.17
C GLY A 279 -9.49 13.10 -5.08
N HIS A 280 -8.53 13.77 -4.43
CA HIS A 280 -8.51 15.22 -4.34
C HIS A 280 -8.27 15.85 -5.72
N THR A 281 -7.30 15.35 -6.48
CA THR A 281 -7.05 15.79 -7.85
C THR A 281 -8.27 15.57 -8.74
N THR A 282 -8.93 14.42 -8.62
CA THR A 282 -10.16 14.10 -9.37
C THR A 282 -11.26 15.09 -9.08
N THR A 283 -11.57 15.32 -7.82
CA THR A 283 -12.73 16.14 -7.43
C THR A 283 -12.45 17.64 -7.55
N MET A 284 -11.29 18.08 -7.07
CA MET A 284 -10.99 19.51 -6.96
C MET A 284 -10.36 20.10 -8.24
N ARG A 285 -9.61 19.29 -9.02
CA ARG A 285 -8.94 19.76 -10.23
C ARG A 285 -9.67 19.33 -11.50
N PHE A 286 -9.89 18.02 -11.73
CA PHE A 286 -10.49 17.55 -12.99
C PHE A 286 -11.96 17.94 -13.13
N LEU A 287 -12.68 18.04 -12.02
CA LEU A 287 -14.09 18.45 -11.96
C LEU A 287 -14.31 19.88 -11.45
N GLY A 288 -13.24 20.57 -11.05
CA GLY A 288 -13.30 21.97 -10.58
C GLY A 288 -14.11 22.16 -9.30
N GLY A 289 -14.14 21.16 -8.40
CA GLY A 289 -14.92 21.20 -7.14
C GLY A 289 -16.43 21.12 -7.33
N ARG A 290 -16.92 20.80 -8.54
CA ARG A 290 -18.34 20.54 -8.85
C ARG A 290 -18.76 19.14 -8.41
N TYR A 291 -20.06 18.89 -8.34
CA TYR A 291 -20.65 17.56 -8.04
C TYR A 291 -20.26 16.99 -6.66
N LEU A 292 -20.03 17.88 -5.71
CA LEU A 292 -19.76 17.53 -4.31
C LEU A 292 -20.94 17.92 -3.45
N ASN A 293 -21.55 16.95 -2.73
CA ASN A 293 -22.42 17.26 -1.61
C ASN A 293 -21.60 17.82 -0.43
N ASP A 294 -22.24 18.23 0.65
CA ASP A 294 -21.56 18.83 1.81
C ASP A 294 -20.54 17.89 2.44
N ASN A 295 -20.80 16.57 2.45
CA ASN A 295 -19.87 15.57 2.99
C ASN A 295 -18.63 15.43 2.11
N TYR A 296 -18.79 15.22 0.80
CA TYR A 296 -17.66 15.16 -0.14
C TYR A 296 -16.85 16.45 -0.12
N ARG A 297 -17.54 17.61 -0.07
CA ARG A 297 -16.85 18.90 0.03
C ARG A 297 -16.01 18.97 1.30
N ARG A 298 -16.59 18.65 2.45
CA ARG A 298 -15.88 18.63 3.73
C ARG A 298 -14.69 17.66 3.68
N LEU A 299 -14.87 16.42 3.19
CA LEU A 299 -13.79 15.44 3.07
C LEU A 299 -12.59 15.98 2.28
N TYR A 300 -12.82 16.63 1.13
CA TYR A 300 -11.74 17.07 0.25
C TYR A 300 -11.26 18.51 0.47
N THR A 301 -11.85 19.31 1.36
CA THR A 301 -11.41 20.69 1.63
C THR A 301 -10.91 20.93 3.05
N SER A 302 -11.41 20.23 4.05
CA SER A 302 -11.02 20.40 5.46
C SER A 302 -10.55 19.11 6.09
N THR A 303 -11.35 18.05 6.01
CA THR A 303 -11.05 16.78 6.68
C THR A 303 -9.76 16.13 6.15
N ILE A 304 -9.46 16.24 4.87
CA ILE A 304 -8.25 15.67 4.26
C ILE A 304 -6.96 16.21 4.88
N ASP A 305 -6.98 17.44 5.42
CA ASP A 305 -5.84 18.09 6.06
C ASP A 305 -5.76 17.85 7.58
N GLU A 306 -6.79 17.23 8.17
CA GLU A 306 -6.78 16.89 9.59
C GLU A 306 -5.77 15.76 9.86
N PRO A 307 -5.03 15.83 10.98
CA PRO A 307 -4.06 14.80 11.34
C PRO A 307 -4.70 13.41 11.46
N GLY A 308 -4.14 12.44 10.72
CA GLY A 308 -4.58 11.05 10.79
C GLY A 308 -5.73 10.66 9.85
N MET A 309 -6.25 11.58 9.03
CA MET A 309 -7.31 11.28 8.06
C MET A 309 -6.80 10.55 6.83
N ILE A 310 -5.59 10.85 6.40
CA ILE A 310 -4.90 10.13 5.31
C ILE A 310 -3.63 9.47 5.84
N PHE A 311 -3.19 8.43 5.16
CA PHE A 311 -1.89 7.83 5.45
C PHE A 311 -0.78 8.83 5.18
N PRO A 312 0.23 8.92 6.05
CA PRO A 312 1.37 9.79 5.81
C PRO A 312 2.19 9.33 4.61
N GLY A 313 3.04 10.22 4.12
CA GLY A 313 4.10 9.84 3.18
C GLY A 313 5.23 9.09 3.87
N TYR A 314 6.20 8.63 3.06
CA TYR A 314 7.43 7.99 3.53
C TYR A 314 8.66 8.77 3.13
N VAL A 315 9.68 8.69 3.99
CA VAL A 315 11.06 8.83 3.55
C VAL A 315 11.66 7.43 3.43
N MET A 316 12.24 7.13 2.27
CA MET A 316 12.88 5.84 2.00
C MET A 316 14.27 6.06 1.44
N LEU A 317 15.28 5.54 2.14
CA LEU A 317 16.63 5.40 1.64
C LEU A 317 16.74 4.04 0.94
N PHE A 318 17.26 4.05 -0.28
CA PHE A 318 17.53 2.88 -1.11
C PHE A 318 19.03 2.76 -1.32
N LEU A 319 19.59 1.60 -1.02
CA LEU A 319 21.01 1.31 -1.19
C LEU A 319 21.18 0.02 -1.99
N GLY A 320 22.02 0.09 -3.04
CA GLY A 320 22.59 -1.08 -3.72
C GLY A 320 24.03 -1.28 -3.23
N LEU A 321 24.33 -2.46 -2.69
CA LEU A 321 25.60 -2.80 -2.05
C LEU A 321 26.33 -3.86 -2.87
N ARG A 322 27.62 -3.64 -3.19
CA ARG A 322 28.50 -4.63 -3.87
C ARG A 322 29.03 -5.69 -2.92
N ARG A 323 28.20 -6.12 -1.97
CA ARG A 323 28.54 -7.16 -1.00
C ARG A 323 27.26 -7.85 -0.54
N ALA A 324 27.32 -9.17 -0.35
CA ALA A 324 26.27 -9.92 0.29
C ALA A 324 26.29 -9.70 1.81
N PHE A 325 25.07 -9.57 2.41
CA PHE A 325 24.85 -9.54 3.86
C PHE A 325 23.92 -10.71 4.22
N PRO A 326 24.40 -11.98 4.16
CA PRO A 326 23.55 -13.17 4.27
C PRO A 326 22.94 -13.36 5.66
N GLN A 327 23.57 -12.81 6.70
CA GLN A 327 23.09 -12.90 8.09
C GLN A 327 22.08 -11.80 8.44
N SER A 328 21.76 -10.90 7.51
CA SER A 328 20.81 -9.83 7.78
C SER A 328 19.38 -10.36 7.88
N GLU A 329 18.64 -9.84 8.83
CA GLU A 329 17.21 -10.10 8.98
C GLU A 329 16.43 -9.47 7.80
N PRO A 330 15.42 -10.14 7.23
CA PRO A 330 14.73 -9.61 6.04
C PRO A 330 13.98 -8.31 6.34
N CYS A 331 13.44 -8.14 7.56
CA CYS A 331 12.70 -6.96 7.98
C CYS A 331 12.85 -6.71 9.47
N THR A 332 13.36 -5.52 9.84
CA THR A 332 13.56 -5.12 11.24
C THR A 332 13.14 -3.67 11.45
N THR A 333 12.26 -3.43 12.42
CA THR A 333 11.93 -2.08 12.90
C THR A 333 12.81 -1.76 14.11
N HIS A 334 13.65 -0.75 13.99
CA HIS A 334 14.50 -0.25 15.06
C HIS A 334 13.86 0.94 15.76
N LEU A 335 13.73 0.86 17.08
CA LEU A 335 13.33 1.99 17.92
C LEU A 335 14.55 2.91 18.11
N LEU A 336 14.39 4.19 17.79
CA LEU A 336 15.49 5.15 17.74
C LEU A 336 15.67 5.90 19.05
N ASP A 337 16.90 6.32 19.33
CA ASP A 337 17.20 7.33 20.31
C ASP A 337 16.84 8.75 19.81
N GLN A 338 16.86 9.73 20.73
CA GLN A 338 16.54 11.11 20.43
C GLN A 338 17.55 11.78 19.49
N ALA A 339 18.83 11.38 19.58
CA ALA A 339 19.91 12.01 18.82
C ALA A 339 19.80 11.71 17.32
N LEU A 340 19.45 10.47 16.97
CA LEU A 340 19.18 10.10 15.58
C LEU A 340 17.83 10.64 15.12
N ALA A 341 16.78 10.51 15.93
CA ALA A 341 15.44 11.01 15.60
C ALA A 341 15.44 12.51 15.22
N ALA A 342 16.22 13.33 15.92
CA ALA A 342 16.34 14.76 15.63
C ALA A 342 17.00 15.09 14.27
N LYS A 343 17.69 14.13 13.63
CA LYS A 343 18.33 14.31 12.31
C LYS A 343 17.41 13.92 11.15
N LEU A 344 16.25 13.32 11.43
CA LEU A 344 15.34 12.79 10.43
C LEU A 344 14.17 13.76 10.17
N THR A 345 14.27 14.53 9.11
CA THR A 345 13.26 15.53 8.73
C THR A 345 11.89 14.90 8.57
N GLY A 346 10.89 15.49 9.24
CA GLY A 346 9.49 15.05 9.15
C GLY A 346 9.17 13.72 9.85
N LEU A 347 10.10 13.15 10.63
CA LEU A 347 9.89 11.88 11.34
C LEU A 347 8.68 11.97 12.28
N ARG A 348 7.71 11.04 12.10
CA ARG A 348 6.50 11.00 12.94
C ARG A 348 6.69 10.21 14.23
N HIS A 349 7.41 9.10 14.15
CA HIS A 349 7.67 8.23 15.29
C HIS A 349 9.14 7.83 15.31
N ALA A 350 9.74 7.74 16.48
CA ALA A 350 11.16 7.44 16.65
C ALA A 350 11.48 5.98 16.30
N SER A 351 11.29 5.62 15.03
CA SER A 351 11.57 4.31 14.47
C SER A 351 12.06 4.40 13.03
N VAL A 352 12.83 3.40 12.60
CA VAL A 352 13.20 3.16 11.20
C VAL A 352 13.01 1.67 10.91
N ASN A 353 12.26 1.37 9.86
CA ASN A 353 12.13 0.02 9.34
C ASN A 353 13.25 -0.25 8.32
N VAL A 354 14.03 -1.30 8.52
CA VAL A 354 15.12 -1.73 7.65
C VAL A 354 14.72 -3.04 6.97
N GLN A 355 14.80 -3.08 5.64
CA GLN A 355 14.47 -4.27 4.85
C GLN A 355 15.62 -4.63 3.92
N PHE A 356 16.10 -5.86 4.02
CA PHE A 356 17.04 -6.45 3.10
C PHE A 356 16.30 -7.06 1.91
N ARG A 357 16.06 -6.24 0.90
CA ARG A 357 15.16 -6.56 -0.23
C ARG A 357 15.67 -7.70 -1.11
N SER A 358 16.96 -7.92 -1.21
CA SER A 358 17.53 -9.10 -1.89
C SER A 358 17.07 -10.42 -1.28
N ARG A 359 16.61 -10.43 -0.02
CA ARG A 359 15.99 -11.61 0.61
C ARG A 359 14.55 -11.83 0.15
N HIS A 360 13.85 -10.75 -0.21
CA HIS A 360 12.49 -10.78 -0.73
C HIS A 360 12.48 -11.09 -2.23
N TYR A 361 13.39 -10.47 -2.96
CA TYR A 361 13.46 -10.48 -4.43
C TYR A 361 14.91 -10.70 -4.90
N PRO A 362 15.43 -11.93 -4.73
CA PRO A 362 16.82 -12.21 -5.14
C PRO A 362 17.08 -11.97 -6.63
N GLU A 363 16.02 -12.11 -7.45
CA GLU A 363 16.09 -11.90 -8.90
C GLU A 363 16.22 -10.41 -9.31
N LEU A 364 15.98 -9.46 -8.40
CA LEU A 364 16.08 -8.03 -8.68
C LEU A 364 17.46 -7.42 -8.34
N SER A 365 18.42 -8.24 -7.96
CA SER A 365 19.78 -7.81 -7.60
C SER A 365 20.81 -8.67 -8.31
N PRO A 366 21.97 -8.11 -8.70
CA PRO A 366 23.08 -8.92 -9.17
C PRO A 366 23.53 -9.95 -8.12
N GLU A 367 24.11 -11.05 -8.56
CA GLU A 367 24.64 -12.08 -7.67
C GLU A 367 25.69 -11.51 -6.70
N ALA A 368 25.73 -12.03 -5.47
CA ALA A 368 26.61 -11.58 -4.39
C ALA A 368 26.46 -10.10 -3.98
N THR A 369 25.35 -9.46 -4.34
CA THR A 369 25.03 -8.08 -3.95
C THR A 369 23.87 -8.03 -2.95
N THR A 370 23.58 -6.84 -2.43
CA THR A 370 22.46 -6.62 -1.51
C THR A 370 21.73 -5.33 -1.87
N VAL A 371 20.41 -5.39 -1.88
CA VAL A 371 19.53 -4.21 -1.85
C VAL A 371 18.94 -4.06 -0.45
N VAL A 372 19.15 -2.90 0.18
CA VAL A 372 18.60 -2.60 1.49
C VAL A 372 17.87 -1.26 1.49
N TYR A 373 16.75 -1.20 2.20
CA TYR A 373 15.96 0.01 2.41
C TYR A 373 15.91 0.37 3.88
N ALA A 374 15.93 1.68 4.17
CA ALA A 374 15.62 2.22 5.48
C ALA A 374 14.47 3.22 5.32
N THR A 375 13.35 2.97 5.99
CA THR A 375 12.08 3.68 5.78
C THR A 375 11.51 4.19 7.09
N TYR A 376 10.92 5.39 7.06
CA TYR A 376 10.11 5.91 8.16
C TYR A 376 8.92 6.74 7.65
N PHE A 377 7.83 6.77 8.42
CA PHE A 377 6.71 7.67 8.16
C PHE A 377 7.12 9.12 8.37
N SER A 378 6.75 9.97 7.43
CA SER A 378 7.15 11.38 7.42
C SER A 378 5.96 12.29 7.13
N ASP A 379 5.85 13.36 7.93
CA ASP A 379 5.01 14.49 7.58
C ASP A 379 5.57 15.22 6.35
N THR A 380 4.69 15.68 5.48
CA THR A 380 5.06 16.37 4.24
C THR A 380 5.35 17.85 4.46
N ALA A 381 4.69 18.46 5.44
CA ALA A 381 4.80 19.90 5.71
C ALA A 381 6.26 20.38 5.91
N PRO A 382 7.14 19.70 6.70
CA PRO A 382 8.54 20.11 6.83
C PRO A 382 9.29 20.13 5.49
N TRP A 383 9.00 19.17 4.60
CA TRP A 383 9.60 19.11 3.28
C TRP A 383 9.09 20.18 2.32
N ARG A 384 7.81 20.58 2.44
CA ARG A 384 7.24 21.71 1.70
C ARG A 384 7.87 23.02 2.13
N ALA A 385 8.00 23.27 3.42
CA ALA A 385 8.63 24.49 3.96
C ALA A 385 10.06 24.71 3.44
N LEU A 386 10.85 23.64 3.29
CA LEU A 386 12.19 23.69 2.69
C LEU A 386 12.18 24.02 1.17
N ASN A 387 11.02 24.07 0.55
CA ASN A 387 10.85 24.32 -0.88
C ASN A 387 10.01 25.55 -1.19
N GLU A 388 9.61 26.35 -0.19
CA GLU A 388 8.78 27.54 -0.35
C GLU A 388 9.44 28.60 -1.24
N GLY A 389 8.59 29.37 -1.95
CA GLY A 389 9.01 30.48 -2.81
C GLY A 389 9.54 30.05 -4.19
N ARG A 390 9.46 28.77 -4.56
CA ARG A 390 9.84 28.32 -5.91
C ARG A 390 8.62 28.05 -6.79
N PRO A 391 8.61 28.61 -8.03
CA PRO A 391 7.54 28.29 -8.96
C PRO A 391 7.55 26.80 -9.32
N GLU A 392 6.36 26.22 -9.41
CA GLU A 392 6.17 24.87 -9.95
C GLU A 392 6.56 24.87 -11.45
N GLN A 393 7.70 24.30 -11.76
CA GLN A 393 8.09 24.07 -13.15
C GLN A 393 7.62 22.69 -13.60
N ASN A 394 6.65 22.67 -14.51
CA ASN A 394 5.87 21.46 -14.83
C ASN A 394 6.36 20.65 -16.04
N THR A 395 7.52 20.95 -16.62
CA THR A 395 7.95 20.26 -17.84
C THR A 395 9.38 19.75 -17.79
N ARG A 396 9.57 18.48 -18.11
CA ARG A 396 10.86 17.86 -18.39
C ARG A 396 10.84 17.26 -19.81
N ARG A 397 11.97 17.30 -20.50
CA ARG A 397 12.19 16.45 -21.67
C ARG A 397 12.86 15.14 -21.21
N HIS A 398 12.18 14.02 -21.43
CA HIS A 398 12.77 12.70 -21.30
C HIS A 398 12.81 12.06 -22.69
N ARG A 399 14.00 11.61 -23.14
CA ARG A 399 14.22 11.06 -24.51
C ARG A 399 13.64 11.95 -25.63
N GLY A 400 13.74 13.28 -25.49
CA GLY A 400 13.25 14.24 -26.49
C GLY A 400 11.77 14.60 -26.41
N ARG A 401 10.97 13.94 -25.57
CA ARG A 401 9.54 14.25 -25.35
C ARG A 401 9.33 15.12 -24.12
N LYS A 402 8.34 16.01 -24.15
CA LYS A 402 7.89 16.76 -22.98
C LYS A 402 7.12 15.82 -22.05
N VAL A 403 7.64 15.57 -20.85
CA VAL A 403 6.96 14.82 -19.80
C VAL A 403 6.45 15.81 -18.75
N HIS A 404 5.15 15.80 -18.49
CA HIS A 404 4.53 16.64 -17.49
C HIS A 404 4.67 16.00 -16.11
N THR A 405 5.70 16.39 -15.37
CA THR A 405 5.88 16.01 -13.95
C THR A 405 5.80 17.25 -13.08
N LEU A 406 5.36 17.09 -11.82
CA LEU A 406 5.42 18.14 -10.80
C LEU A 406 6.88 18.60 -10.57
N PRO A 407 7.14 19.68 -9.82
CA PRO A 407 8.35 20.50 -9.95
C PRO A 407 9.66 19.69 -10.02
N LEU A 408 10.50 20.04 -10.98
CA LEU A 408 11.71 19.31 -11.33
C LEU A 408 12.92 19.65 -10.44
N ARG A 409 12.90 20.80 -9.81
CA ARG A 409 14.01 21.29 -8.99
C ARG A 409 13.47 21.84 -7.68
N HIS A 410 13.82 21.14 -6.62
CA HIS A 410 13.63 21.62 -5.26
C HIS A 410 14.69 22.67 -4.87
N GLY A 411 14.50 23.37 -3.76
CA GLY A 411 15.40 24.32 -3.21
C GLY A 411 16.73 23.72 -2.72
N ARG A 412 17.73 24.56 -2.50
CA ARG A 412 19.01 24.16 -1.91
C ARG A 412 18.82 23.51 -0.54
N ASP A 413 17.94 24.09 0.27
CA ASP A 413 17.67 23.61 1.64
C ASP A 413 17.00 22.24 1.66
N TYR A 414 16.09 21.99 0.70
CA TYR A 414 15.52 20.65 0.51
C TYR A 414 16.60 19.58 0.23
N TYR A 415 17.54 19.87 -0.68
CA TYR A 415 18.63 18.93 -0.96
C TYR A 415 19.59 18.79 0.20
N ALA A 416 19.87 19.85 0.95
CA ALA A 416 20.67 19.80 2.17
C ALA A 416 20.02 18.87 3.21
N ALA A 417 18.72 19.00 3.45
CA ALA A 417 17.96 18.11 4.35
C ALA A 417 17.96 16.66 3.85
N LYS A 418 17.78 16.43 2.54
CA LYS A 418 17.90 15.08 1.95
C LYS A 418 19.27 14.45 2.22
N HIS A 419 20.33 15.21 2.06
CA HIS A 419 21.68 14.73 2.32
C HIS A 419 21.90 14.44 3.80
N GLN A 420 21.44 15.31 4.70
CA GLN A 420 21.51 15.09 6.15
C GLN A 420 20.79 13.78 6.56
N VAL A 421 19.57 13.59 6.11
CA VAL A 421 18.78 12.38 6.40
C VAL A 421 19.47 11.14 5.84
N ARG A 422 19.93 11.18 4.58
CA ARG A 422 20.66 10.08 3.95
C ARG A 422 21.89 9.70 4.78
N ASP A 423 22.73 10.68 5.13
CA ASP A 423 23.99 10.42 5.81
C ASP A 423 23.78 9.94 7.25
N ALA A 424 22.73 10.41 7.92
CA ALA A 424 22.30 9.92 9.23
C ALA A 424 21.86 8.44 9.16
N LEU A 425 21.03 8.08 8.17
CA LEU A 425 20.59 6.71 7.98
C LEU A 425 21.71 5.77 7.54
N VAL A 426 22.65 6.22 6.70
CA VAL A 426 23.83 5.42 6.32
C VAL A 426 24.73 5.18 7.53
N THR A 427 24.94 6.18 8.39
CA THR A 427 25.70 6.00 9.64
C THR A 427 25.02 4.99 10.55
N PHE A 428 23.71 5.14 10.76
CA PHE A 428 22.91 4.22 11.54
C PHE A 428 22.97 2.77 11.04
N LEU A 429 22.94 2.56 9.73
CA LEU A 429 23.03 1.22 9.12
C LEU A 429 24.45 0.64 9.26
N ASP A 430 25.49 1.44 9.05
CA ASP A 430 26.88 0.99 9.11
C ASP A 430 27.30 0.56 10.52
N GLU A 431 26.78 1.25 11.57
CA GLU A 431 26.97 0.85 12.97
C GLU A 431 26.36 -0.52 13.30
N ARG A 432 25.30 -0.93 12.60
CA ARG A 432 24.56 -2.20 12.82
C ARG A 432 25.00 -3.31 11.88
N TYR A 433 25.48 -2.93 10.71
CA TYR A 433 25.95 -3.83 9.65
C TYR A 433 27.34 -3.37 9.20
N PRO A 434 28.40 -3.70 9.95
CA PRO A 434 29.75 -3.18 9.71
C PRO A 434 30.26 -3.40 8.29
N GLY A 435 30.77 -2.33 7.69
CA GLY A 435 31.24 -2.31 6.29
C GLY A 435 30.15 -2.08 5.26
N LEU A 436 28.90 -1.78 5.69
CA LEU A 436 27.82 -1.45 4.77
C LEU A 436 28.13 -0.17 3.98
N ARG A 437 28.66 0.85 4.64
CA ARG A 437 29.05 2.13 4.01
C ARG A 437 30.02 1.95 2.86
N ASP A 438 31.06 1.12 3.06
CA ASP A 438 32.09 0.87 2.06
C ASP A 438 31.58 0.04 0.89
N ALA A 439 30.52 -0.75 1.11
CA ALA A 439 29.88 -1.56 0.08
C ALA A 439 28.92 -0.78 -0.82
N ILE A 440 28.58 0.48 -0.52
CA ILE A 440 27.59 1.25 -1.27
C ILE A 440 28.06 1.52 -2.70
N ALA A 441 27.36 0.94 -3.67
CA ALA A 441 27.56 1.21 -5.10
C ALA A 441 26.60 2.30 -5.59
N VAL A 442 25.32 2.23 -5.19
CA VAL A 442 24.30 3.19 -5.56
C VAL A 442 23.42 3.53 -4.36
N ARG A 443 22.92 4.75 -4.37
CA ARG A 443 22.02 5.26 -3.32
C ARG A 443 20.99 6.20 -3.92
N ASP A 444 19.76 6.10 -3.43
CA ASP A 444 18.69 7.04 -3.73
C ASP A 444 17.91 7.34 -2.46
N LEU A 445 17.23 8.48 -2.38
CA LEU A 445 16.35 8.82 -1.25
C LEU A 445 15.08 9.45 -1.78
N SER A 446 13.94 8.84 -1.51
CA SER A 446 12.63 9.44 -1.73
C SER A 446 12.13 10.16 -0.48
N THR A 447 11.28 11.17 -0.71
CA THR A 447 10.57 11.93 0.33
C THR A 447 9.09 11.96 -0.05
N PRO A 448 8.18 12.43 0.82
CA PRO A 448 6.78 12.63 0.43
C PRO A 448 6.62 13.48 -0.85
N LEU A 449 7.47 14.50 -1.07
CA LEU A 449 7.43 15.29 -2.32
C LEU A 449 7.87 14.50 -3.56
N THR A 450 8.69 13.46 -3.40
CA THR A 450 8.99 12.52 -4.49
C THR A 450 7.74 11.73 -4.89
N GLN A 451 6.95 11.29 -3.91
CA GLN A 451 5.69 10.58 -4.13
C GLN A 451 4.66 11.49 -4.83
N VAL A 452 4.45 12.72 -4.33
CA VAL A 452 3.61 13.73 -5.04
C VAL A 452 4.02 13.87 -6.49
N ARG A 453 5.33 13.98 -6.76
CA ARG A 453 5.86 14.17 -8.10
C ARG A 453 5.55 13.03 -9.06
N TYR A 454 5.67 11.78 -8.61
CA TYR A 454 5.54 10.61 -9.48
C TYR A 454 4.12 10.06 -9.56
N THR A 455 3.31 10.23 -8.52
CA THR A 455 1.98 9.63 -8.45
C THR A 455 0.84 10.65 -8.55
N GLY A 456 1.12 11.93 -8.27
CA GLY A 456 0.10 12.96 -8.14
C GLY A 456 -0.75 12.84 -6.87
N ASN A 457 -0.44 11.90 -5.97
CA ASN A 457 -1.21 11.69 -4.74
C ASN A 457 -1.11 12.89 -3.80
N TYR A 458 -2.26 13.28 -3.26
CA TYR A 458 -2.38 14.38 -2.31
C TYR A 458 -1.45 14.16 -1.12
N ASP A 459 -0.72 15.19 -0.76
CA ASP A 459 0.25 15.20 0.36
C ASP A 459 1.29 14.06 0.37
N GLY A 460 1.52 13.41 -0.80
CA GLY A 460 2.47 12.30 -0.91
C GLY A 460 2.03 11.01 -0.19
N THR A 461 0.73 10.90 0.16
CA THR A 461 0.20 9.66 0.70
C THR A 461 0.36 8.50 -0.28
N VAL A 462 0.65 7.32 0.23
CA VAL A 462 0.80 6.11 -0.59
C VAL A 462 -0.43 5.21 -0.55
N LEU A 463 -1.31 5.40 0.44
CA LEU A 463 -2.47 4.55 0.68
C LEU A 463 -3.81 5.30 0.70
N GLY A 464 -3.84 6.64 0.56
CA GLY A 464 -5.06 7.44 0.59
C GLY A 464 -5.66 7.54 2.00
N TRP A 465 -6.98 7.38 2.11
CA TRP A 465 -7.72 7.52 3.37
C TRP A 465 -7.34 6.47 4.41
N GLN A 466 -7.27 6.90 5.68
CA GLN A 466 -7.15 5.97 6.82
C GLN A 466 -8.46 5.19 7.01
N PRO A 467 -8.39 3.86 7.27
CA PRO A 467 -9.59 3.04 7.43
C PRO A 467 -10.28 3.20 8.78
N PHE A 468 -9.57 3.74 9.77
CA PHE A 468 -10.05 3.88 11.15
C PHE A 468 -9.83 5.32 11.59
N VAL A 469 -10.92 6.10 11.59
CA VAL A 469 -10.92 7.50 12.00
C VAL A 469 -11.96 7.66 13.09
N GLU A 470 -11.57 8.26 14.21
CA GLU A 470 -12.45 8.46 15.34
C GLU A 470 -13.47 9.57 15.03
N GLY A 471 -14.76 9.24 15.08
CA GLY A 471 -15.87 10.20 14.99
C GLY A 471 -16.10 10.86 13.63
N GLY A 472 -15.44 10.41 12.55
CA GLY A 472 -15.54 11.01 11.22
C GLY A 472 -16.36 10.20 10.21
N GLU A 473 -17.11 10.88 9.35
CA GLU A 473 -17.62 10.27 8.12
C GLU A 473 -16.42 9.99 7.20
N THR A 474 -16.27 8.74 6.79
CA THR A 474 -15.19 8.31 5.91
C THR A 474 -15.66 8.21 4.46
N MET A 475 -14.71 8.26 3.52
CA MET A 475 -15.01 8.02 2.11
C MET A 475 -15.63 6.64 1.88
N GLU A 476 -15.24 5.64 2.68
CA GLU A 476 -15.82 4.29 2.62
C GLU A 476 -17.30 4.28 2.98
N GLU A 477 -17.73 5.10 3.95
CA GLU A 477 -19.16 5.24 4.31
C GLU A 477 -19.96 5.94 3.23
N GLU A 478 -19.40 6.99 2.60
CA GLU A 478 -20.05 7.66 1.46
C GLU A 478 -20.26 6.69 0.30
N ILE A 479 -19.25 5.88 -0.04
CA ILE A 479 -19.36 4.87 -1.11
C ILE A 479 -20.32 3.75 -0.72
N LYS A 480 -20.40 3.35 0.54
CA LYS A 480 -21.41 2.38 0.99
C LYS A 480 -22.84 2.90 0.81
N LYS A 481 -23.06 4.20 1.02
CA LYS A 481 -24.38 4.85 0.87
C LYS A 481 -24.75 5.07 -0.60
N ASN A 482 -23.84 5.63 -1.39
CA ASN A 482 -24.12 6.21 -2.70
C ASN A 482 -23.51 5.40 -3.88
N GLY A 483 -22.73 4.37 -3.60
CA GLY A 483 -21.88 3.71 -4.60
C GLY A 483 -20.65 4.57 -4.96
N PRO A 484 -19.81 4.11 -5.90
CA PRO A 484 -18.58 4.80 -6.29
C PRO A 484 -18.85 5.93 -7.29
N THR A 485 -19.85 6.79 -7.03
CA THR A 485 -20.31 7.88 -7.90
C THR A 485 -20.24 9.22 -7.17
N LEU A 486 -20.33 10.32 -7.93
CA LEU A 486 -20.48 11.66 -7.38
C LEU A 486 -21.92 12.16 -7.56
N PRO A 487 -22.48 12.90 -6.58
CA PRO A 487 -23.84 13.38 -6.64
C PRO A 487 -24.11 14.29 -7.86
N GLY A 488 -25.12 13.98 -8.65
CA GLY A 488 -25.53 14.79 -9.79
C GLY A 488 -24.65 14.66 -11.04
N LEU A 489 -23.62 13.81 -11.03
CA LEU A 489 -22.77 13.54 -12.21
C LEU A 489 -23.03 12.13 -12.73
N ALA A 490 -23.68 12.04 -13.88
CA ALA A 490 -23.94 10.76 -14.54
C ALA A 490 -22.70 10.23 -15.27
N ASN A 491 -22.58 8.91 -15.40
CA ASN A 491 -21.55 8.19 -16.15
C ASN A 491 -20.11 8.43 -15.65
N PHE A 492 -19.96 8.85 -14.41
CA PHE A 492 -18.68 9.06 -13.76
C PHE A 492 -18.56 8.19 -12.51
N TYR A 493 -17.44 7.47 -12.40
CA TYR A 493 -17.21 6.55 -11.28
C TYR A 493 -15.82 6.74 -10.69
N LEU A 494 -15.66 6.41 -9.40
CA LEU A 494 -14.40 6.42 -8.67
C LEU A 494 -13.91 4.99 -8.47
N SER A 495 -12.60 4.76 -8.58
CA SER A 495 -11.94 3.47 -8.35
C SER A 495 -10.61 3.66 -7.60
N GLY A 496 -9.96 2.55 -7.23
CA GLY A 496 -8.67 2.55 -6.56
C GLY A 496 -8.71 2.86 -5.08
N VAL A 497 -7.55 3.16 -4.51
CA VAL A 497 -7.39 3.37 -3.04
C VAL A 497 -8.14 4.57 -2.49
N TRP A 498 -8.43 5.56 -3.33
CA TRP A 498 -9.19 6.75 -2.94
C TRP A 498 -10.71 6.52 -2.91
N ALA A 499 -11.19 5.46 -3.55
CA ALA A 499 -12.57 4.99 -3.47
C ALA A 499 -12.76 3.92 -2.40
N THR A 500 -11.71 3.56 -1.66
CA THR A 500 -11.75 2.59 -0.56
C THR A 500 -10.82 3.06 0.56
N THR A 501 -10.31 2.16 1.36
CA THR A 501 -9.21 2.38 2.29
C THR A 501 -7.98 1.62 1.82
N GLY A 502 -6.78 2.09 2.16
CA GLY A 502 -5.51 1.68 1.60
C GLY A 502 -5.22 0.19 1.49
N GLY A 503 -4.31 -0.14 0.58
CA GLY A 503 -3.79 -1.49 0.34
C GLY A 503 -4.01 -2.00 -1.09
N LEU A 504 -3.06 -2.81 -1.57
CA LEU A 504 -3.04 -3.29 -2.95
C LEU A 504 -4.28 -4.11 -3.32
N ILE A 505 -4.67 -5.05 -2.45
CA ILE A 505 -5.86 -5.87 -2.68
C ILE A 505 -7.16 -5.05 -2.67
N ARG A 506 -7.23 -3.99 -1.84
CA ARG A 506 -8.38 -3.08 -1.83
C ARG A 506 -8.46 -2.26 -3.10
N ALA A 507 -7.33 -1.80 -3.63
CA ALA A 507 -7.28 -1.14 -4.93
C ALA A 507 -7.75 -2.06 -6.07
N ALA A 508 -7.31 -3.31 -6.07
CA ALA A 508 -7.74 -4.32 -7.03
C ALA A 508 -9.25 -4.64 -6.89
N ALA A 509 -9.73 -4.82 -5.66
CA ALA A 509 -11.15 -5.05 -5.38
C ALA A 509 -12.02 -3.85 -5.80
N ALA A 510 -11.53 -2.60 -5.61
CA ALA A 510 -12.26 -1.40 -6.04
C ALA A 510 -12.55 -1.43 -7.54
N GLY A 511 -11.59 -1.88 -8.37
CA GLY A 511 -11.82 -2.05 -9.81
C GLY A 511 -12.90 -3.08 -10.13
N ARG A 512 -12.92 -4.21 -9.40
CA ARG A 512 -13.97 -5.22 -9.52
C ARG A 512 -15.33 -4.67 -9.10
N HIS A 513 -15.37 -3.99 -7.98
CA HIS A 513 -16.60 -3.46 -7.41
C HIS A 513 -17.22 -2.35 -8.28
N VAL A 514 -16.41 -1.43 -8.82
CA VAL A 514 -16.94 -0.35 -9.66
C VAL A 514 -17.57 -0.92 -10.93
N VAL A 515 -16.98 -1.96 -11.53
CA VAL A 515 -17.59 -2.61 -12.72
C VAL A 515 -18.88 -3.34 -12.37
N GLN A 516 -19.00 -3.94 -11.17
CA GLN A 516 -20.27 -4.50 -10.70
C GLN A 516 -21.37 -3.43 -10.57
N PHE A 517 -21.03 -2.22 -10.11
CA PHE A 517 -21.98 -1.10 -10.08
C PHE A 517 -22.35 -0.65 -11.50
N ILE A 518 -21.38 -0.53 -12.40
CA ILE A 518 -21.63 -0.16 -13.81
C ILE A 518 -22.53 -1.20 -14.49
N CYS A 519 -22.25 -2.51 -14.33
CA CYS A 519 -23.10 -3.56 -14.87
C CYS A 519 -24.53 -3.50 -14.33
N ARG A 520 -24.71 -3.25 -13.01
CA ARG A 520 -26.04 -3.04 -12.43
C ARG A 520 -26.77 -1.85 -13.08
N ASP A 521 -26.07 -0.73 -13.24
CA ASP A 521 -26.66 0.50 -13.78
C ASP A 521 -27.06 0.34 -15.26
N ASP A 522 -26.30 -0.49 -16.00
CA ASP A 522 -26.58 -0.87 -17.39
C ASP A 522 -27.53 -2.07 -17.52
N GLY A 523 -28.04 -2.65 -16.41
CA GLY A 523 -28.91 -3.84 -16.42
C GLY A 523 -28.23 -5.12 -16.92
N ARG A 524 -26.91 -5.24 -16.78
CA ARG A 524 -26.12 -6.39 -17.19
C ARG A 524 -25.75 -7.29 -16.01
N GLU A 525 -25.65 -8.60 -16.23
CA GLU A 525 -25.07 -9.51 -15.27
C GLU A 525 -23.54 -9.36 -15.27
N PHE A 526 -22.93 -9.29 -14.08
CA PHE A 526 -21.48 -9.22 -13.93
C PHE A 526 -20.85 -10.61 -14.02
N THR A 527 -19.83 -10.74 -14.86
CA THR A 527 -19.02 -11.96 -15.02
C THR A 527 -17.53 -11.69 -14.74
N ALA A 528 -16.83 -12.72 -14.27
CA ALA A 528 -15.38 -12.66 -14.08
C ALA A 528 -14.76 -14.06 -14.13
N ASP A 529 -13.76 -14.23 -14.99
CA ASP A 529 -13.07 -15.48 -15.23
C ASP A 529 -11.63 -15.43 -14.70
N VAL A 530 -11.19 -16.54 -14.11
CA VAL A 530 -9.80 -16.73 -13.71
C VAL A 530 -8.92 -16.80 -14.97
N ASP A 531 -7.75 -16.18 -14.91
CA ASP A 531 -6.76 -16.28 -15.98
C ASP A 531 -6.10 -17.67 -15.96
N ASP A 532 -6.23 -18.43 -17.03
CA ASP A 532 -5.67 -19.77 -17.22
C ASP A 532 -4.44 -19.79 -18.14
N SER A 533 -3.90 -18.61 -18.47
CA SER A 533 -2.76 -18.46 -19.39
C SER A 533 -1.44 -19.03 -18.86
N ALA A 534 -1.34 -19.31 -17.56
CA ALA A 534 -0.18 -19.90 -16.92
C ALA A 534 -0.60 -20.71 -15.67
N PRO A 535 0.25 -21.62 -15.16
CA PRO A 535 -0.08 -22.45 -14.00
C PRO A 535 -0.34 -21.61 -12.74
N PRO A 536 -1.04 -22.17 -11.74
CA PRO A 536 -1.28 -21.50 -10.48
C PRO A 536 0.04 -21.16 -9.77
N PRO A 537 0.04 -20.17 -8.84
CA PRO A 537 1.24 -19.79 -8.11
C PRO A 537 1.76 -20.94 -7.24
N THR A 538 3.08 -20.97 -7.06
CA THR A 538 3.75 -21.85 -6.10
C THR A 538 4.10 -21.10 -4.84
N HIS A 539 4.25 -21.79 -3.70
CA HIS A 539 4.53 -21.18 -2.41
C HIS A 539 5.79 -21.79 -1.79
N VAL A 540 6.68 -20.94 -1.28
CA VAL A 540 7.88 -21.34 -0.54
C VAL A 540 7.96 -20.57 0.78
N ILE A 541 8.32 -21.27 1.86
CA ILE A 541 8.57 -20.67 3.17
C ILE A 541 10.07 -20.48 3.32
N ILE A 542 10.49 -19.25 3.61
CA ILE A 542 11.89 -18.89 3.87
C ILE A 542 12.04 -18.75 5.40
N PRO A 543 12.68 -19.70 6.06
CA PRO A 543 12.89 -19.60 7.49
C PRO A 543 13.90 -18.50 7.81
N ILE A 544 13.64 -17.77 8.89
CA ILE A 544 14.64 -16.92 9.51
C ILE A 544 15.33 -17.78 10.56
N THR A 545 16.62 -18.06 10.35
CA THR A 545 17.40 -18.85 11.31
C THR A 545 17.43 -18.16 12.66
N ASP A 546 16.97 -18.87 13.71
CA ASP A 546 17.10 -18.44 15.10
C ASP A 546 18.60 -18.37 15.45
N GLY A 547 19.15 -17.19 15.49
CA GLY A 547 20.46 -16.94 16.01
C GLY A 547 20.55 -15.52 16.56
N PRO A 548 20.81 -15.35 17.87
CA PRO A 548 21.29 -14.05 18.31
C PRO A 548 22.60 -13.81 17.55
N VAL A 549 22.71 -12.69 16.87
CA VAL A 549 24.04 -12.13 16.58
C VAL A 549 24.66 -11.91 17.96
N ARG A 550 25.44 -12.89 18.43
CA ARG A 550 26.32 -12.67 19.57
C ARG A 550 27.34 -11.65 19.10
N HIS A 551 27.14 -10.42 19.51
CA HIS A 551 28.23 -9.47 19.58
C HIS A 551 29.16 -10.02 20.68
N GLU A 552 30.14 -10.83 20.30
CA GLU A 552 31.31 -11.05 21.11
C GLU A 552 32.00 -9.70 21.21
N GLY A 553 32.16 -9.23 22.45
CA GLY A 553 32.64 -7.93 22.88
C GLY A 553 34.06 -7.57 22.50
#